data_34ecb3084d3bd5eced0f6afa2b797bba
#
_entry.id   34ecb3084d3bd5eced0f6afa2b797bba
#
_cell.length_a   1.000
_cell.length_b   1.000
_cell.length_c   1.000
_cell.angle_alpha   90.00
_cell.angle_beta   90.00
_cell.angle_gamma   90.00
#
_symmetry.space_group_name_H-M   'P 1'
#
loop_
_entity.id
_entity.type
_entity.pdbx_description
1 polymer ?
#
loop_
_entity_poly.entity_id
_entity_poly.type
_entity_poly.pdbx_seq_one_letter_code
_entity_poly.pdbx_strand_id
1 'polypeptide(L)'
;MRVVTGEAKGRKLKGPKTIGTRPIIDRVKQALFNIIASRVEDARFLDLFAGTGSVGIEALSRGAASATFIELNHKMLAVVRENLSITGLAGRAETMHADAFKFLQNEPLQTHQVLPTQHGQYRQHKKHTENSSVETKNAPRTIAPIAPYDIIYVAPPQYREMAARALGILDTSPLVSRTGLVIIQIHPKERDGVVAVPLKHLALTDERRYGSTLLMFFSMKEEQSAC
;
A
#
# COMPACT_ATOMS: atom_id res chain seq x y z
N MET A 1 9.68 -15.66 4.34
CA MET A 1 8.82 -14.50 4.62
C MET A 1 7.47 -15.00 5.12
N ARG A 2 6.90 -14.39 6.14
CA ARG A 2 5.64 -14.82 6.79
C ARG A 2 4.92 -13.61 7.40
N VAL A 3 3.65 -13.77 7.71
CA VAL A 3 2.90 -12.85 8.56
C VAL A 3 3.35 -13.04 10.00
N VAL A 4 3.71 -11.94 10.68
CA VAL A 4 4.35 -12.00 12.01
C VAL A 4 3.32 -11.95 13.12
N THR A 5 2.26 -11.15 12.96
CA THR A 5 1.26 -10.92 14.02
C THR A 5 -0.14 -10.78 13.40
N GLY A 6 -1.17 -10.78 14.23
CA GLY A 6 -2.57 -10.59 13.84
C GLY A 6 -3.27 -11.88 13.42
N GLU A 7 -4.41 -11.73 12.74
CA GLU A 7 -5.32 -12.84 12.39
C GLU A 7 -4.71 -13.88 11.44
N ALA A 8 -3.77 -13.45 10.56
CA ALA A 8 -3.07 -14.34 9.64
C ALA A 8 -1.68 -14.76 10.15
N LYS A 9 -1.37 -14.58 11.45
CA LYS A 9 -0.07 -14.91 12.05
C LYS A 9 0.43 -16.30 11.65
N GLY A 10 1.71 -16.38 11.28
CA GLY A 10 2.40 -17.63 10.91
C GLY A 10 2.18 -18.09 9.47
N ARG A 11 1.22 -17.52 8.71
CA ARG A 11 1.02 -17.85 7.30
C ARG A 11 2.27 -17.52 6.49
N LYS A 12 2.78 -18.51 5.75
CA LYS A 12 3.93 -18.33 4.87
C LYS A 12 3.50 -17.58 3.61
N LEU A 13 4.24 -16.53 3.27
CA LEU A 13 4.03 -15.74 2.05
C LEU A 13 4.99 -16.20 0.96
N LYS A 14 4.53 -16.23 -0.28
CA LYS A 14 5.37 -16.44 -1.45
C LYS A 14 6.30 -15.25 -1.63
N GLY A 15 7.55 -15.56 -1.87
CA GLY A 15 8.59 -14.57 -2.16
C GLY A 15 8.73 -14.26 -3.65
N PRO A 16 9.55 -13.28 -4.03
CA PRO A 16 9.89 -13.03 -5.42
C PRO A 16 10.60 -14.24 -6.02
N LYS A 17 10.22 -14.62 -7.23
CA LYS A 17 10.89 -15.71 -7.99
C LYS A 17 12.21 -15.24 -8.62
N THR A 18 12.50 -13.95 -8.62
CA THR A 18 13.68 -13.33 -9.25
C THR A 18 14.55 -12.62 -8.22
N ILE A 19 15.88 -12.74 -8.40
CA ILE A 19 16.90 -12.04 -7.62
C ILE A 19 16.86 -10.57 -8.05
N GLY A 20 16.55 -9.64 -7.14
CA GLY A 20 16.56 -8.20 -7.45
C GLY A 20 15.76 -7.33 -6.49
N THR A 21 14.78 -7.87 -5.83
CA THR A 21 14.06 -7.20 -4.76
C THR A 21 14.47 -7.81 -3.42
N ARG A 22 14.99 -6.99 -2.50
CA ARG A 22 15.28 -7.43 -1.13
C ARG A 22 14.04 -7.21 -0.28
N PRO A 23 13.24 -8.27 0.01
CA PRO A 23 12.08 -8.13 0.86
C PRO A 23 12.49 -7.64 2.24
N ILE A 24 11.62 -6.86 2.88
CA ILE A 24 11.77 -6.53 4.30
C ILE A 24 11.89 -7.84 5.11
N ILE A 25 12.92 -7.93 5.94
CA ILE A 25 13.12 -9.10 6.81
C ILE A 25 12.12 -9.06 7.96
N ASP A 26 11.67 -10.23 8.44
CA ASP A 26 10.64 -10.34 9.47
C ASP A 26 10.93 -9.50 10.72
N ARG A 27 12.21 -9.39 11.13
CA ARG A 27 12.62 -8.56 12.29
C ARG A 27 12.36 -7.07 12.08
N VAL A 28 12.67 -6.54 10.88
CA VAL A 28 12.45 -5.11 10.57
C VAL A 28 10.96 -4.83 10.42
N LYS A 29 10.22 -5.74 9.79
CA LYS A 29 8.76 -5.65 9.69
C LYS A 29 8.10 -5.65 11.07
N GLN A 30 8.54 -6.53 11.99
CA GLN A 30 8.06 -6.52 13.36
C GLN A 30 8.36 -5.18 14.06
N ALA A 31 9.59 -4.67 13.95
CA ALA A 31 9.95 -3.40 14.54
C ALA A 31 9.12 -2.23 13.99
N LEU A 32 8.93 -2.18 12.66
CA LEU A 32 8.04 -1.21 12.00
C LEU A 32 6.66 -1.20 12.65
N PHE A 33 6.01 -2.37 12.68
CA PHE A 33 4.64 -2.48 13.19
C PHE A 33 4.53 -2.33 14.72
N ASN A 34 5.60 -2.51 15.47
CA ASN A 34 5.63 -2.17 16.89
C ASN A 34 5.64 -0.65 17.11
N ILE A 35 6.37 0.09 16.26
CA ILE A 35 6.41 1.56 16.31
C ILE A 35 5.04 2.17 15.99
N ILE A 36 4.36 1.64 14.97
CA ILE A 36 3.08 2.18 14.51
C ILE A 36 1.85 1.47 15.08
N ALA A 37 2.01 0.63 16.11
CA ALA A 37 0.96 -0.30 16.58
C ALA A 37 -0.39 0.36 16.84
N SER A 38 -0.41 1.52 17.51
CA SER A 38 -1.63 2.28 17.85
C SER A 38 -2.30 2.97 16.66
N ARG A 39 -1.68 2.93 15.49
CA ARG A 39 -2.16 3.59 14.27
C ARG A 39 -2.70 2.61 13.22
N VAL A 40 -2.53 1.29 13.42
CA VAL A 40 -2.82 0.28 12.39
C VAL A 40 -4.27 -0.16 12.40
N GLU A 41 -4.87 -0.29 13.59
CA GLU A 41 -6.27 -0.69 13.72
C GLU A 41 -7.18 0.32 12.99
N ASP A 42 -8.11 -0.19 12.20
CA ASP A 42 -9.04 0.57 11.37
C ASP A 42 -8.40 1.51 10.33
N ALA A 43 -7.08 1.50 10.18
CA ALA A 43 -6.37 2.37 9.24
C ALA A 43 -6.63 1.98 7.77
N ARG A 44 -6.67 2.97 6.90
CA ARG A 44 -6.55 2.81 5.46
C ARG A 44 -5.07 2.84 5.09
N PHE A 45 -4.55 1.72 4.64
CA PHE A 45 -3.13 1.52 4.36
C PHE A 45 -2.84 1.58 2.86
N LEU A 46 -1.81 2.32 2.44
CA LEU A 46 -1.28 2.31 1.07
C LEU A 46 0.12 1.70 1.06
N ASP A 47 0.31 0.61 0.32
CA ASP A 47 1.61 0.01 0.00
C ASP A 47 2.00 0.44 -1.42
N LEU A 48 2.77 1.53 -1.53
CA LEU A 48 2.99 2.23 -2.80
C LEU A 48 3.95 1.50 -3.75
N PHE A 49 4.83 0.65 -3.24
CA PHE A 49 5.75 -0.20 -4.00
C PHE A 49 5.65 -1.62 -3.46
N ALA A 50 4.50 -2.24 -3.67
CA ALA A 50 4.06 -3.38 -2.87
C ALA A 50 4.96 -4.63 -2.96
N GLY A 51 5.64 -4.85 -4.07
CA GLY A 51 6.48 -6.03 -4.27
C GLY A 51 5.68 -7.32 -4.06
N THR A 52 5.94 -8.02 -2.95
CA THR A 52 5.20 -9.24 -2.57
C THR A 52 3.96 -8.98 -1.72
N GLY A 53 3.69 -7.72 -1.38
CA GLY A 53 2.58 -7.30 -0.51
C GLY A 53 2.81 -7.58 0.98
N SER A 54 4.03 -7.94 1.39
CA SER A 54 4.25 -8.45 2.76
C SER A 54 4.00 -7.42 3.86
N VAL A 55 4.09 -6.13 3.57
CA VAL A 55 3.85 -5.04 4.54
C VAL A 55 2.37 -4.71 4.61
N GLY A 56 1.71 -4.48 3.50
CA GLY A 56 0.26 -4.23 3.48
C GLY A 56 -0.55 -5.44 4.00
N ILE A 57 -0.12 -6.68 3.71
CA ILE A 57 -0.73 -7.90 4.29
C ILE A 57 -0.53 -7.96 5.81
N GLU A 58 0.63 -7.57 6.31
CA GLU A 58 0.85 -7.47 7.77
C GLU A 58 -0.06 -6.42 8.40
N ALA A 59 -0.26 -5.26 7.74
CA ALA A 59 -1.19 -4.23 8.19
C ALA A 59 -2.61 -4.76 8.28
N LEU A 60 -3.11 -5.43 7.22
CA LEU A 60 -4.43 -6.07 7.23
C LEU A 60 -4.56 -7.11 8.34
N SER A 61 -3.53 -7.95 8.53
CA SER A 61 -3.52 -8.97 9.59
C SER A 61 -3.58 -8.38 10.99
N ARG A 62 -3.13 -7.14 11.17
CA ARG A 62 -3.14 -6.40 12.44
C ARG A 62 -4.36 -5.49 12.62
N GLY A 63 -5.37 -5.60 11.76
CA GLY A 63 -6.63 -4.87 11.93
C GLY A 63 -6.79 -3.64 11.05
N ALA A 64 -5.91 -3.36 10.08
CA ALA A 64 -6.17 -2.29 9.13
C ALA A 64 -7.52 -2.52 8.42
N ALA A 65 -8.33 -1.48 8.29
CA ALA A 65 -9.65 -1.55 7.65
C ALA A 65 -9.53 -1.95 6.18
N SER A 66 -8.53 -1.39 5.49
CA SER A 66 -8.25 -1.72 4.09
C SER A 66 -6.78 -1.51 3.75
N ALA A 67 -6.32 -2.19 2.69
CA ALA A 67 -5.01 -1.93 2.12
C ALA A 67 -5.08 -1.87 0.60
N THR A 68 -4.47 -0.82 0.02
CA THR A 68 -4.28 -0.67 -1.42
C THR A 68 -2.83 -0.97 -1.77
N PHE A 69 -2.62 -1.83 -2.76
CA PHE A 69 -1.30 -2.28 -3.20
C PHE A 69 -1.04 -1.76 -4.61
N ILE A 70 -0.02 -0.92 -4.78
CA ILE A 70 0.43 -0.41 -6.08
C ILE A 70 1.71 -1.17 -6.47
N GLU A 71 1.68 -1.83 -7.61
CA GLU A 71 2.83 -2.57 -8.12
C GLU A 71 2.91 -2.48 -9.65
N LEU A 72 4.06 -2.06 -10.15
CA LEU A 72 4.32 -1.90 -11.58
C LEU A 72 4.54 -3.23 -12.29
N ASN A 73 5.11 -4.22 -11.60
CA ASN A 73 5.38 -5.53 -12.17
C ASN A 73 4.17 -6.45 -12.02
N HIS A 74 3.50 -6.77 -13.13
CA HIS A 74 2.30 -7.60 -13.11
C HIS A 74 2.53 -9.01 -12.53
N LYS A 75 3.75 -9.58 -12.67
CA LYS A 75 4.10 -10.87 -12.07
C LYS A 75 4.18 -10.77 -10.55
N MET A 76 4.71 -9.66 -10.03
CA MET A 76 4.73 -9.40 -8.60
C MET A 76 3.34 -9.12 -8.06
N LEU A 77 2.50 -8.38 -8.81
CA LEU A 77 1.11 -8.16 -8.43
C LEU A 77 0.32 -9.49 -8.35
N ALA A 78 0.60 -10.44 -9.22
CA ALA A 78 0.03 -11.79 -9.12
C ALA A 78 0.46 -12.49 -7.81
N VAL A 79 1.72 -12.31 -7.36
CA VAL A 79 2.20 -12.81 -6.06
C VAL A 79 1.48 -12.13 -4.91
N VAL A 80 1.23 -10.81 -4.96
CA VAL A 80 0.42 -10.09 -3.95
C VAL A 80 -0.96 -10.74 -3.82
N ARG A 81 -1.67 -10.93 -4.95
CA ARG A 81 -3.01 -11.53 -4.97
C ARG A 81 -3.01 -12.96 -4.40
N GLU A 82 -2.01 -13.75 -4.74
CA GLU A 82 -1.86 -15.08 -4.20
C GLU A 82 -1.60 -15.07 -2.68
N ASN A 83 -0.76 -14.17 -2.20
CA ASN A 83 -0.49 -13.98 -0.78
C ASN A 83 -1.74 -13.53 -0.01
N LEU A 84 -2.55 -12.64 -0.60
CA LEU A 84 -3.84 -12.23 -0.05
C LEU A 84 -4.82 -13.40 0.05
N SER A 85 -4.86 -14.26 -0.97
CA SER A 85 -5.67 -15.48 -0.94
C SER A 85 -5.20 -16.46 0.14
N ILE A 86 -3.88 -16.72 0.22
CA ILE A 86 -3.28 -17.62 1.25
C ILE A 86 -3.62 -17.15 2.67
N THR A 87 -3.65 -15.83 2.88
CA THR A 87 -3.91 -15.23 4.19
C THR A 87 -5.40 -15.06 4.51
N GLY A 88 -6.28 -15.15 3.51
CA GLY A 88 -7.73 -14.91 3.66
C GLY A 88 -8.09 -13.42 3.72
N LEU A 89 -7.15 -12.51 3.37
CA LEU A 89 -7.31 -11.06 3.55
C LEU A 89 -7.76 -10.32 2.28
N ALA A 90 -8.04 -11.04 1.20
CA ALA A 90 -8.40 -10.45 -0.10
C ALA A 90 -9.64 -9.54 -0.05
N GLY A 91 -10.59 -9.80 0.86
CA GLY A 91 -11.83 -9.01 0.97
C GLY A 91 -11.61 -7.57 1.45
N ARG A 92 -10.45 -7.27 2.05
CA ARG A 92 -10.07 -5.92 2.52
C ARG A 92 -8.92 -5.31 1.72
N ALA A 93 -8.58 -5.90 0.56
CA ALA A 93 -7.44 -5.51 -0.23
C ALA A 93 -7.85 -5.06 -1.63
N GLU A 94 -7.26 -3.96 -2.08
CA GLU A 94 -7.30 -3.51 -3.47
C GLU A 94 -5.90 -3.66 -4.09
N THR A 95 -5.82 -4.21 -5.31
CA THR A 95 -4.54 -4.39 -5.99
C THR A 95 -4.56 -3.71 -7.35
N MET A 96 -3.61 -2.80 -7.59
CA MET A 96 -3.55 -1.99 -8.80
C MET A 96 -2.23 -2.24 -9.55
N HIS A 97 -2.33 -2.61 -10.83
CA HIS A 97 -1.17 -2.64 -11.73
C HIS A 97 -0.92 -1.22 -12.24
N ALA A 98 -0.03 -0.50 -11.59
CA ALA A 98 0.21 0.90 -11.91
C ALA A 98 1.65 1.33 -11.58
N ASP A 99 2.10 2.38 -12.26
CA ASP A 99 3.26 3.14 -11.84
C ASP A 99 2.91 3.97 -10.61
N ALA A 100 3.73 3.89 -9.55
CA ALA A 100 3.50 4.57 -8.29
C ALA A 100 3.42 6.11 -8.45
N PHE A 101 4.22 6.69 -9.34
CA PHE A 101 4.22 8.14 -9.54
C PHE A 101 3.00 8.61 -10.32
N LYS A 102 2.55 7.84 -11.33
CA LYS A 102 1.29 8.12 -12.02
C LYS A 102 0.10 8.03 -11.07
N PHE A 103 0.10 7.03 -10.19
CA PHE A 103 -0.92 6.92 -9.15
C PHE A 103 -0.93 8.13 -8.21
N LEU A 104 0.25 8.57 -7.73
CA LEU A 104 0.37 9.73 -6.85
C LEU A 104 -0.06 11.05 -7.51
N GLN A 105 0.11 11.18 -8.81
CA GLN A 105 -0.26 12.36 -9.60
C GLN A 105 -1.71 12.35 -10.06
N ASN A 106 -2.51 11.36 -9.66
CA ASN A 106 -3.88 11.14 -10.14
C ASN A 106 -4.00 11.09 -11.68
N GLU A 107 -2.91 10.69 -12.37
CA GLU A 107 -3.00 10.45 -13.80
C GLU A 107 -4.02 9.33 -14.07
N PRO A 108 -4.85 9.45 -15.15
CA PRO A 108 -5.79 8.40 -15.49
C PRO A 108 -5.06 7.09 -15.67
N LEU A 109 -5.25 6.19 -14.70
CA LEU A 109 -4.67 4.86 -14.75
C LEU A 109 -5.35 4.11 -15.90
N GLN A 110 -4.57 3.60 -16.85
CA GLN A 110 -5.09 2.62 -17.80
C GLN A 110 -5.49 1.40 -17.00
N THR A 111 -6.77 1.28 -16.70
CA THR A 111 -7.34 0.21 -15.89
C THR A 111 -7.26 -1.11 -16.66
N HIS A 112 -6.18 -1.84 -16.52
CA HIS A 112 -6.19 -3.27 -16.78
C HIS A 112 -6.81 -3.97 -15.56
N GLN A 113 -8.13 -4.19 -15.66
CA GLN A 113 -8.93 -5.13 -14.88
C GLN A 113 -8.79 -5.10 -13.35
N VAL A 114 -9.65 -4.35 -12.72
CA VAL A 114 -10.15 -4.72 -11.38
C VAL A 114 -11.04 -5.95 -11.57
N LEU A 115 -10.56 -7.13 -11.21
CA LEU A 115 -11.42 -8.32 -11.14
C LEU A 115 -12.32 -8.14 -9.92
N PRO A 116 -13.66 -8.13 -10.09
CA PRO A 116 -14.57 -8.12 -8.96
C PRO A 116 -14.38 -9.41 -8.16
N THR A 117 -14.13 -9.30 -6.87
CA THR A 117 -14.20 -10.42 -5.94
C THR A 117 -15.61 -10.99 -6.00
N GLN A 118 -15.74 -12.23 -6.45
CA GLN A 118 -17.02 -12.94 -6.42
C GLN A 118 -17.43 -13.14 -4.95
N HIS A 119 -18.44 -12.38 -4.53
CA HIS A 119 -19.17 -12.66 -3.31
C HIS A 119 -19.87 -14.01 -3.48
N GLY A 120 -19.64 -14.91 -2.51
CA GLY A 120 -20.22 -16.24 -2.49
C GLY A 120 -21.74 -16.21 -2.65
N GLN A 121 -22.22 -16.77 -3.73
CA GLN A 121 -23.65 -17.02 -3.90
C GLN A 121 -24.04 -18.29 -3.12
N TYR A 122 -24.80 -18.09 -2.08
CA TYR A 122 -25.66 -19.15 -1.54
C TYR A 122 -26.67 -19.57 -2.62
N ARG A 123 -26.69 -20.89 -2.89
CA ARG A 123 -27.65 -21.55 -3.79
C ARG A 123 -29.09 -21.24 -3.39
N GLN A 124 -29.86 -20.72 -4.31
CA GLN A 124 -31.27 -21.05 -4.42
C GLN A 124 -31.62 -21.39 -5.88
N HIS A 125 -32.07 -22.63 -6.06
CA HIS A 125 -32.70 -23.12 -7.29
C HIS A 125 -33.98 -22.33 -7.56
N LYS A 126 -34.17 -21.81 -8.78
CA LYS A 126 -35.39 -21.99 -9.55
C LYS A 126 -35.22 -21.61 -11.02
N LYS A 127 -35.98 -22.33 -11.81
CA LYS A 127 -35.99 -22.44 -13.28
C LYS A 127 -36.62 -21.25 -14.02
N HIS A 128 -36.23 -21.19 -15.29
CA HIS A 128 -36.93 -20.70 -16.50
C HIS A 128 -36.86 -19.22 -16.88
N THR A 129 -36.31 -19.05 -18.04
CA THR A 129 -36.76 -18.51 -19.35
C THR A 129 -36.43 -17.05 -19.65
N GLU A 130 -35.91 -16.95 -20.85
CA GLU A 130 -36.03 -15.92 -21.87
C GLU A 130 -34.98 -14.82 -22.03
N ASN A 131 -34.50 -14.80 -23.27
CA ASN A 131 -33.68 -13.83 -23.96
C ASN A 131 -34.00 -12.37 -23.64
N SER A 132 -32.96 -11.60 -23.32
CA SER A 132 -32.88 -10.22 -23.75
C SER A 132 -31.44 -9.79 -23.90
N SER A 133 -31.09 -9.36 -25.09
CA SER A 133 -29.86 -8.74 -25.52
C SER A 133 -29.55 -7.54 -24.62
N VAL A 134 -28.52 -7.65 -23.75
CA VAL A 134 -28.03 -6.53 -22.96
C VAL A 134 -26.91 -5.83 -23.75
N GLU A 135 -27.27 -4.72 -24.37
CA GLU A 135 -26.33 -3.72 -24.85
C GLU A 135 -25.47 -3.23 -23.70
N THR A 136 -24.20 -3.56 -23.72
CA THR A 136 -23.19 -3.01 -22.79
C THR A 136 -22.92 -1.56 -23.18
N LYS A 137 -23.67 -0.63 -22.61
CA LYS A 137 -23.32 0.80 -22.66
C LYS A 137 -22.06 1.01 -21.81
N ASN A 138 -20.92 1.17 -22.47
CA ASN A 138 -19.67 1.68 -21.89
C ASN A 138 -19.86 3.16 -21.52
N ALA A 139 -20.48 3.45 -20.38
CA ALA A 139 -20.42 4.76 -19.79
C ALA A 139 -19.03 4.92 -19.10
N PRO A 140 -18.33 6.05 -19.25
CA PRO A 140 -17.10 6.31 -18.51
C PRO A 140 -17.44 6.25 -17.03
N ARG A 141 -16.87 5.28 -16.29
CA ARG A 141 -16.99 5.24 -14.84
C ARG A 141 -16.26 6.46 -14.29
N THR A 142 -17.01 7.39 -13.77
CA THR A 142 -16.48 8.48 -12.94
C THR A 142 -15.77 7.80 -11.75
N ILE A 143 -14.45 7.87 -11.71
CA ILE A 143 -13.67 7.34 -10.60
C ILE A 143 -14.03 8.21 -9.41
N ALA A 144 -14.67 7.61 -8.38
CA ALA A 144 -14.91 8.30 -7.13
C ALA A 144 -13.56 8.81 -6.57
N PRO A 145 -13.51 10.00 -5.97
CA PRO A 145 -12.27 10.51 -5.39
C PRO A 145 -11.71 9.49 -4.41
N ILE A 146 -10.43 9.15 -4.57
CA ILE A 146 -9.74 8.22 -3.67
C ILE A 146 -9.71 8.89 -2.30
N ALA A 147 -10.37 8.28 -1.31
CA ALA A 147 -10.31 8.81 0.05
C ALA A 147 -8.89 8.71 0.63
N PRO A 148 -8.45 9.67 1.46
CA PRO A 148 -7.09 9.73 1.97
C PRO A 148 -6.71 8.48 2.79
N TYR A 149 -5.42 8.19 2.83
CA TYR A 149 -4.85 7.08 3.60
C TYR A 149 -4.29 7.56 4.94
N ASP A 150 -4.44 6.72 5.96
CA ASP A 150 -3.92 6.99 7.30
C ASP A 150 -2.45 6.60 7.42
N ILE A 151 -2.04 5.56 6.68
CA ILE A 151 -0.65 5.12 6.61
C ILE A 151 -0.27 4.88 5.15
N ILE A 152 0.80 5.53 4.71
CA ILE A 152 1.39 5.32 3.39
C ILE A 152 2.80 4.78 3.56
N TYR A 153 3.04 3.58 3.04
CA TYR A 153 4.34 2.94 3.06
C TYR A 153 5.01 3.02 1.70
N VAL A 154 6.24 3.51 1.69
CA VAL A 154 7.03 3.82 0.50
C VAL A 154 8.36 3.08 0.58
N ALA A 155 8.51 1.98 -0.16
CA ALA A 155 9.71 1.17 -0.20
C ALA A 155 10.17 0.89 -1.64
N PRO A 156 10.63 1.91 -2.37
CA PRO A 156 11.00 1.78 -3.77
C PRO A 156 12.30 0.97 -3.94
N PRO A 157 12.62 0.55 -5.17
CA PRO A 157 13.93 0.04 -5.50
C PRO A 157 15.03 1.02 -5.08
N GLN A 158 16.08 0.51 -4.41
CA GLN A 158 17.17 1.32 -3.86
C GLN A 158 17.99 2.06 -4.91
N TYR A 159 18.64 3.16 -4.50
CA TYR A 159 19.59 3.97 -5.28
C TYR A 159 19.01 4.61 -6.56
N ARG A 160 17.73 5.00 -6.55
CA ARG A 160 17.07 5.65 -7.68
C ARG A 160 16.38 6.97 -7.33
N GLU A 161 16.67 7.53 -6.17
CA GLU A 161 16.05 8.79 -5.67
C GLU A 161 14.51 8.76 -5.64
N MET A 162 13.94 7.58 -5.85
CA MET A 162 12.48 7.40 -5.94
C MET A 162 11.78 7.71 -4.62
N ALA A 163 12.43 7.45 -3.50
CA ALA A 163 11.88 7.73 -2.17
C ALA A 163 11.75 9.24 -1.93
N ALA A 164 12.77 10.03 -2.25
CA ALA A 164 12.75 11.48 -2.16
C ALA A 164 11.68 12.08 -3.07
N ARG A 165 11.60 11.61 -4.32
CA ARG A 165 10.57 12.03 -5.27
C ARG A 165 9.16 11.72 -4.77
N ALA A 166 8.92 10.50 -4.26
CA ALA A 166 7.61 10.12 -3.71
C ALA A 166 7.23 10.98 -2.52
N LEU A 167 8.18 11.24 -1.60
CA LEU A 167 7.97 12.10 -0.44
C LEU A 167 7.58 13.52 -0.85
N GLY A 168 8.28 14.11 -1.84
CA GLY A 168 7.97 15.45 -2.34
C GLY A 168 6.56 15.55 -2.94
N ILE A 169 6.08 14.52 -3.64
CA ILE A 169 4.71 14.49 -4.15
C ILE A 169 3.70 14.30 -3.01
N LEU A 170 3.98 13.42 -2.06
CA LEU A 170 3.09 13.15 -0.93
C LEU A 170 2.93 14.35 -0.01
N ASP A 171 3.92 15.23 0.08
CA ASP A 171 3.88 16.43 0.93
C ASP A 171 2.66 17.34 0.65
N THR A 172 2.23 17.39 -0.61
CA THR A 172 1.08 18.21 -1.03
C THR A 172 -0.11 17.37 -1.53
N SER A 173 -0.03 16.06 -1.40
CA SER A 173 -1.03 15.16 -1.94
C SER A 173 -2.26 15.04 -1.04
N PRO A 174 -3.48 15.11 -1.61
CA PRO A 174 -4.71 14.81 -0.86
C PRO A 174 -4.84 13.35 -0.44
N LEU A 175 -3.92 12.48 -0.88
CA LEU A 175 -3.89 11.07 -0.48
C LEU A 175 -3.42 10.88 0.96
N VAL A 176 -2.73 11.86 1.57
CA VAL A 176 -2.32 11.81 2.97
C VAL A 176 -3.43 12.37 3.84
N SER A 177 -3.95 11.60 4.80
CA SER A 177 -4.96 12.09 5.73
C SER A 177 -4.38 13.16 6.66
N ARG A 178 -5.22 13.99 7.29
CA ARG A 178 -4.76 15.05 8.21
C ARG A 178 -3.91 14.54 9.37
N THR A 179 -4.15 13.33 9.82
CA THR A 179 -3.36 12.62 10.84
C THR A 179 -2.45 11.58 10.22
N GLY A 180 -2.26 11.62 8.89
CA GLY A 180 -1.57 10.59 8.12
C GLY A 180 -0.10 10.45 8.47
N LEU A 181 0.39 9.21 8.33
CA LEU A 181 1.77 8.83 8.53
C LEU A 181 2.36 8.32 7.21
N VAL A 182 3.42 8.97 6.74
CA VAL A 182 4.20 8.50 5.60
C VAL A 182 5.46 7.82 6.11
N ILE A 183 5.68 6.58 5.72
CA ILE A 183 6.82 5.75 6.16
C ILE A 183 7.69 5.46 4.95
N ILE A 184 8.93 5.93 4.99
CA ILE A 184 9.91 5.71 3.94
C ILE A 184 10.88 4.61 4.38
N GLN A 185 11.01 3.55 3.59
CA GLN A 185 12.02 2.52 3.79
C GLN A 185 13.08 2.60 2.69
N ILE A 186 14.32 2.85 3.09
CA ILE A 186 15.45 3.03 2.18
C ILE A 186 16.72 2.34 2.71
N HIS A 187 17.77 2.33 1.89
CA HIS A 187 19.13 2.10 2.37
C HIS A 187 19.64 3.36 3.08
N PRO A 188 20.41 3.27 4.21
CA PRO A 188 20.89 4.45 4.94
C PRO A 188 21.69 5.47 4.10
N LYS A 189 22.32 5.04 3.01
CA LYS A 189 23.04 5.94 2.10
C LYS A 189 22.15 6.91 1.32
N GLU A 190 20.84 6.64 1.25
CA GLU A 190 19.87 7.49 0.54
C GLU A 190 19.23 8.55 1.47
N ARG A 191 19.56 8.51 2.78
CA ARG A 191 18.99 9.38 3.80
C ARG A 191 19.09 10.87 3.45
N ASP A 192 20.26 11.31 3.08
CA ASP A 192 20.54 12.73 2.82
C ASP A 192 19.69 13.27 1.67
N GLY A 193 19.47 12.48 0.62
CA GLY A 193 18.58 12.82 -0.48
C GLY A 193 17.12 12.94 -0.05
N VAL A 194 16.67 12.10 0.88
CA VAL A 194 15.30 12.18 1.43
C VAL A 194 15.14 13.39 2.36
N VAL A 195 16.11 13.66 3.21
CA VAL A 195 16.05 14.79 4.16
C VAL A 195 16.19 16.15 3.43
N ALA A 196 16.86 16.18 2.29
CA ALA A 196 17.01 17.39 1.47
C ALA A 196 15.71 17.81 0.76
N VAL A 197 14.66 16.98 0.75
CA VAL A 197 13.38 17.34 0.12
C VAL A 197 12.74 18.51 0.86
N PRO A 198 12.44 19.63 0.17
CA PRO A 198 11.78 20.78 0.81
C PRO A 198 10.31 20.44 1.09
N LEU A 199 9.98 20.16 2.35
CA LEU A 199 8.65 19.79 2.79
C LEU A 199 7.89 21.00 3.36
N LYS A 200 6.66 21.22 2.89
CA LYS A 200 5.75 22.26 3.38
C LYS A 200 4.87 21.76 4.51
N HIS A 201 4.26 20.59 4.34
CA HIS A 201 3.21 20.04 5.21
C HIS A 201 3.69 18.86 6.06
N LEU A 202 4.61 18.06 5.55
CA LEU A 202 5.16 16.91 6.29
C LEU A 202 6.43 17.31 7.05
N ALA A 203 6.67 16.66 8.19
CA ALA A 203 7.91 16.75 8.96
C ALA A 203 8.41 15.36 9.32
N LEU A 204 9.74 15.16 9.32
CA LEU A 204 10.37 13.97 9.88
C LEU A 204 10.16 13.96 11.39
N THR A 205 9.49 12.93 11.90
CA THR A 205 9.15 12.79 13.32
C THR A 205 9.96 11.72 14.03
N ASP A 206 10.39 10.69 13.29
CA ASP A 206 11.24 9.62 13.83
C ASP A 206 12.04 8.95 12.72
N GLU A 207 13.20 8.37 13.05
CA GLU A 207 13.95 7.49 12.16
C GLU A 207 14.60 6.34 12.94
N ARG A 208 14.62 5.14 12.35
CA ARG A 208 15.17 3.92 12.95
C ARG A 208 15.99 3.15 11.95
N ARG A 209 17.23 2.84 12.31
CA ARG A 209 18.16 2.06 11.48
C ARG A 209 18.25 0.60 11.94
N TYR A 210 18.09 -0.29 10.99
CA TYR A 210 18.23 -1.74 11.20
C TYR A 210 19.19 -2.32 10.17
N GLY A 211 20.49 -2.26 10.50
CA GLY A 211 21.55 -2.67 9.57
C GLY A 211 21.57 -1.84 8.27
N SER A 212 21.22 -2.47 7.16
CA SER A 212 21.13 -1.81 5.83
C SER A 212 19.73 -1.27 5.51
N THR A 213 18.83 -1.23 6.47
CA THR A 213 17.49 -0.66 6.31
C THR A 213 17.35 0.54 7.22
N LEU A 214 16.87 1.66 6.69
CA LEU A 214 16.47 2.85 7.40
C LEU A 214 14.97 3.03 7.22
N LEU A 215 14.23 3.16 8.32
CA LEU A 215 12.83 3.55 8.36
C LEU A 215 12.78 5.02 8.80
N MET A 216 12.08 5.85 8.03
CA MET A 216 11.87 7.26 8.33
C MET A 216 10.37 7.53 8.38
N PHE A 217 9.91 8.24 9.40
CA PHE A 217 8.50 8.49 9.67
C PHE A 217 8.21 9.98 9.54
N PHE A 218 7.25 10.31 8.67
CA PHE A 218 6.84 11.69 8.42
C PHE A 218 5.36 11.83 8.77
N SER A 219 5.03 12.85 9.56
CA SER A 219 3.65 13.21 9.90
C SER A 219 3.35 14.63 9.45
N MET A 220 2.07 14.97 9.34
CA MET A 220 1.65 16.35 9.10
C MET A 220 2.19 17.24 10.20
N LYS A 221 2.71 18.41 9.81
CA LYS A 221 3.08 19.46 10.76
C LYS A 221 1.83 19.90 11.52
N GLU A 222 1.97 20.08 12.83
CA GLU A 222 0.90 20.73 13.59
C GLU A 222 0.68 22.14 13.03
N GLU A 223 -0.55 22.47 12.66
CA GLU A 223 -0.90 23.84 12.34
C GLU A 223 -0.68 24.66 13.61
N GLN A 224 0.33 25.53 13.60
CA GLN A 224 0.45 26.53 14.65
C GLN A 224 -0.82 27.38 14.57
N SER A 225 -1.73 27.15 15.51
CA SER A 225 -2.87 28.04 15.72
C SER A 225 -2.30 29.42 15.95
N ALA A 226 -2.39 30.29 14.93
CA ALA A 226 -2.08 31.68 15.10
C ALA A 226 -3.05 32.22 16.17
N CYS A 227 -2.52 32.51 17.35
CA CYS A 227 -3.21 33.30 18.38
C CYS A 227 -3.41 34.72 17.88
#